data_c588ee65c4c15a145b09b26145f855b7
#
_entry.id   c588ee65c4c15a145b09b26145f855b7
#
_cell.length_a   1.000
_cell.length_b   1.000
_cell.length_c   1.000
_cell.angle_alpha   90.00
_cell.angle_beta   90.00
_cell.angle_gamma   90.00
#
_symmetry.space_group_name_H-M   'P 1'
#
loop_
_entity.id
_entity.type
_entity.pdbx_description
1 polymer ?
#
loop_
_entity_poly.entity_id
_entity_poly.type
_entity_poly.pdbx_seq_one_letter_code
_entity_poly.pdbx_strand_id
1 'polypeptide(L)'
;MNQPLTLTAAQKAGPKATVIALGLALAVLVAMPLLHLLPAEHALHVSAYTLTLVGKILCYAIVALALDLVWGYAGLLSLGHGLFFALGGYAMGMYLMRQSAGDGLPAFMSFLAWNELPWYWYGTSSFLWAMCLVVLVPGVLAFVFGFFAFRSRIKGVYFSIMTQALTFAGMLLFFRNETGFGGNNGFTDFKTILGFSISAPATRATLFLATVALLAGSLYLG
;
A
#
# COMPACT_ATOMS: atom_id res chain seq x y z
N MET A 1 5.06 -43.31 -2.61
CA MET A 1 4.78 -42.94 -4.02
C MET A 1 5.25 -41.52 -4.21
N ASN A 2 6.54 -41.33 -4.61
CA ASN A 2 7.14 -40.01 -4.80
C ASN A 2 6.78 -39.51 -6.20
N GLN A 3 5.81 -38.65 -6.33
CA GLN A 3 5.67 -37.84 -7.54
C GLN A 3 6.84 -36.85 -7.61
N PRO A 4 7.59 -36.80 -8.73
CA PRO A 4 8.62 -35.78 -8.88
C PRO A 4 7.92 -34.40 -8.89
N LEU A 5 8.36 -33.51 -7.99
CA LEU A 5 7.96 -32.10 -8.00
C LEU A 5 8.26 -31.54 -9.41
N THR A 6 7.22 -31.32 -10.21
CA THR A 6 7.36 -30.67 -11.50
C THR A 6 7.80 -29.23 -11.25
N LEU A 7 9.05 -28.92 -11.54
CA LEU A 7 9.59 -27.56 -11.49
C LEU A 7 8.68 -26.63 -12.30
N THR A 8 8.28 -25.51 -11.71
CA THR A 8 7.53 -24.46 -12.40
C THR A 8 8.35 -23.89 -13.58
N ALA A 9 7.68 -23.33 -14.58
CA ALA A 9 8.34 -22.74 -15.75
C ALA A 9 9.42 -21.71 -15.34
N ALA A 10 9.20 -20.96 -14.24
CA ALA A 10 10.15 -20.01 -13.67
C ALA A 10 11.41 -20.68 -13.10
N GLN A 11 11.29 -21.87 -12.51
CA GLN A 11 12.45 -22.63 -12.00
C GLN A 11 13.28 -23.30 -13.11
N LYS A 12 12.69 -23.49 -14.29
CA LYS A 12 13.38 -23.98 -15.49
C LYS A 12 14.05 -22.87 -16.30
N ALA A 13 13.63 -21.61 -16.10
CA ALA A 13 14.21 -20.45 -16.76
C ALA A 13 15.56 -20.12 -16.10
N GLY A 14 16.62 -20.09 -16.90
CA GLY A 14 17.92 -19.63 -16.40
C GLY A 14 17.86 -18.13 -15.99
N PRO A 15 18.84 -17.64 -15.22
CA PRO A 15 18.82 -16.28 -14.67
C PRO A 15 18.64 -15.20 -15.73
N LYS A 16 19.17 -15.40 -16.94
CA LYS A 16 19.00 -14.48 -18.07
C LYS A 16 17.54 -14.40 -18.55
N ALA A 17 16.84 -15.54 -18.61
CA ALA A 17 15.44 -15.56 -19.04
C ALA A 17 14.53 -14.89 -18.00
N THR A 18 14.81 -15.03 -16.72
CA THR A 18 14.10 -14.35 -15.64
C THR A 18 14.27 -12.82 -15.71
N VAL A 19 15.50 -12.34 -15.92
CA VAL A 19 15.79 -10.91 -16.09
C VAL A 19 15.09 -10.34 -17.33
N ILE A 20 15.09 -11.05 -18.45
CA ILE A 20 14.40 -10.62 -19.67
C ILE A 20 12.88 -10.55 -19.43
N ALA A 21 12.30 -11.56 -18.80
CA ALA A 21 10.86 -11.60 -18.51
C ALA A 21 10.46 -10.43 -17.56
N LEU A 22 11.26 -10.14 -16.54
CA LEU A 22 11.04 -9.02 -15.64
C LEU A 22 11.15 -7.68 -16.37
N GLY A 23 12.14 -7.52 -17.23
CA GLY A 23 12.32 -6.32 -18.07
C GLY A 23 11.14 -6.09 -19.00
N LEU A 24 10.64 -7.14 -19.64
CA LEU A 24 9.44 -7.08 -20.50
C LEU A 24 8.19 -6.71 -19.69
N ALA A 25 8.01 -7.31 -18.51
CA ALA A 25 6.89 -7.00 -17.64
C ALA A 25 6.91 -5.52 -17.21
N LEU A 26 8.07 -5.01 -16.78
CA LEU A 26 8.24 -3.59 -16.45
C LEU A 26 7.99 -2.67 -17.66
N ALA A 27 8.45 -3.04 -18.84
CA ALA A 27 8.19 -2.26 -20.07
C ALA A 27 6.69 -2.18 -20.38
N VAL A 28 5.95 -3.28 -20.24
CA VAL A 28 4.50 -3.30 -20.42
C VAL A 28 3.82 -2.41 -19.37
N LEU A 29 4.25 -2.49 -18.10
CA LEU A 29 3.69 -1.66 -17.02
C LEU A 29 3.95 -0.16 -17.24
N VAL A 30 5.10 0.22 -17.80
CA VAL A 30 5.40 1.63 -18.15
C VAL A 30 4.60 2.07 -19.38
N ALA A 31 4.31 1.17 -20.32
CA ALA A 31 3.50 1.49 -21.50
C ALA A 31 2.02 1.74 -21.14
N MET A 32 1.46 1.04 -20.15
CA MET A 32 0.03 1.14 -19.79
C MET A 32 -0.45 2.58 -19.51
N PRO A 33 0.22 3.40 -18.67
CA PRO A 33 -0.22 4.77 -18.43
C PRO A 33 -0.10 5.66 -19.67
N LEU A 34 0.85 5.40 -20.57
CA LEU A 34 0.96 6.11 -21.84
C LEU A 34 -0.23 5.77 -22.75
N LEU A 35 -0.62 4.51 -22.81
CA LEU A 35 -1.80 4.06 -23.56
C LEU A 35 -3.11 4.59 -22.94
N HIS A 36 -3.14 4.84 -21.64
CA HIS A 36 -4.29 5.47 -20.98
C HIS A 36 -4.49 6.95 -21.38
N LEU A 37 -3.43 7.64 -21.78
CA LEU A 37 -3.51 9.04 -22.25
C LEU A 37 -4.01 9.17 -23.68
N LEU A 38 -4.13 8.06 -24.44
CA LEU A 38 -4.70 8.07 -25.78
C LEU A 38 -6.21 8.38 -25.75
N PRO A 39 -6.79 8.93 -26.83
CA PRO A 39 -8.25 9.10 -26.94
C PRO A 39 -9.00 7.79 -26.71
N ALA A 40 -10.18 7.87 -26.09
CA ALA A 40 -10.96 6.69 -25.73
C ALA A 40 -11.40 5.85 -26.95
N GLU A 41 -11.43 6.43 -28.13
CA GLU A 41 -11.77 5.77 -29.39
C GLU A 41 -10.63 4.94 -29.98
N HIS A 42 -9.42 5.10 -29.44
CA HIS A 42 -8.24 4.38 -29.96
C HIS A 42 -8.26 2.91 -29.50
N ALA A 43 -8.02 1.98 -30.42
CA ALA A 43 -8.07 0.53 -30.15
C ALA A 43 -7.13 0.05 -29.03
N LEU A 44 -6.05 0.78 -28.75
CA LEU A 44 -5.09 0.48 -27.67
C LEU A 44 -5.32 1.30 -26.39
N HIS A 45 -6.44 2.03 -26.29
CA HIS A 45 -6.74 2.80 -25.09
C HIS A 45 -6.94 1.89 -23.86
N VAL A 46 -6.18 2.16 -22.80
CA VAL A 46 -6.34 1.47 -21.51
C VAL A 46 -7.35 2.23 -20.66
N SER A 47 -8.42 1.55 -20.25
CA SER A 47 -9.47 2.18 -19.43
C SER A 47 -8.93 2.61 -18.05
N ALA A 48 -9.54 3.66 -17.48
CA ALA A 48 -9.23 4.13 -16.12
C ALA A 48 -9.43 3.02 -15.06
N TYR A 49 -10.42 2.16 -15.27
CA TYR A 49 -10.66 1.00 -14.40
C TYR A 49 -9.49 0.02 -14.43
N THR A 50 -9.03 -0.36 -15.62
CA THR A 50 -7.91 -1.30 -15.79
C THR A 50 -6.64 -0.74 -15.17
N LEU A 51 -6.33 0.55 -15.42
CA LEU A 51 -5.16 1.21 -14.84
C LEU A 51 -5.20 1.21 -13.30
N THR A 52 -6.35 1.54 -12.72
CA THR A 52 -6.53 1.55 -11.26
C THR A 52 -6.43 0.13 -10.68
N LEU A 53 -7.03 -0.87 -11.35
CA LEU A 53 -6.98 -2.26 -10.90
C LEU A 53 -5.55 -2.80 -10.90
N VAL A 54 -4.81 -2.59 -11.99
CA VAL A 54 -3.41 -3.02 -12.09
C VAL A 54 -2.55 -2.27 -11.08
N GLY A 55 -2.74 -0.96 -10.90
CA GLY A 55 -2.06 -0.18 -9.85
C GLY A 55 -2.28 -0.75 -8.46
N LYS A 56 -3.50 -1.16 -8.13
CA LYS A 56 -3.82 -1.83 -6.86
C LYS A 56 -3.08 -3.17 -6.72
N ILE A 57 -3.03 -3.98 -7.79
CA ILE A 57 -2.28 -5.24 -7.80
C ILE A 57 -0.79 -4.99 -7.57
N LEU A 58 -0.20 -3.93 -8.18
CA LEU A 58 1.20 -3.57 -7.96
C LEU A 58 1.49 -3.16 -6.52
N CYS A 59 0.58 -2.43 -5.86
CA CYS A 59 0.70 -2.13 -4.43
C CYS A 59 0.75 -3.41 -3.58
N TYR A 60 -0.10 -4.39 -3.87
CA TYR A 60 -0.07 -5.69 -3.18
C TYR A 60 1.19 -6.50 -3.52
N ALA A 61 1.72 -6.38 -4.73
CA ALA A 61 2.98 -7.02 -5.10
C ALA A 61 4.16 -6.46 -4.27
N ILE A 62 4.19 -5.16 -3.97
CA ILE A 62 5.20 -4.56 -3.08
C ILE A 62 5.09 -5.15 -1.66
N VAL A 63 3.86 -5.31 -1.14
CA VAL A 63 3.65 -5.93 0.18
C VAL A 63 4.08 -7.40 0.18
N ALA A 64 3.77 -8.14 -0.88
CA ALA A 64 4.17 -9.53 -1.03
C ALA A 64 5.70 -9.68 -1.09
N LEU A 65 6.38 -8.79 -1.82
CA LEU A 65 7.85 -8.74 -1.87
C LEU A 65 8.45 -8.45 -0.48
N ALA A 66 7.88 -7.50 0.26
CA ALA A 66 8.33 -7.20 1.62
C ALA A 66 8.19 -8.42 2.55
N LEU A 67 7.10 -9.17 2.42
CA LEU A 67 6.89 -10.42 3.16
C LEU A 67 7.92 -11.49 2.78
N ASP A 68 8.17 -11.65 1.48
CA ASP A 68 9.14 -12.61 0.94
C ASP A 68 10.56 -12.33 1.43
N LEU A 69 10.96 -11.06 1.46
CA LEU A 69 12.26 -10.64 2.00
C LEU A 69 12.41 -11.00 3.48
N VAL A 70 11.41 -10.74 4.31
CA VAL A 70 11.46 -11.09 5.73
C VAL A 70 11.50 -12.60 5.92
N TRP A 71 10.71 -13.34 5.16
CA TRP A 71 10.70 -14.80 5.25
C TRP A 71 11.99 -15.42 4.69
N GLY A 72 12.48 -14.92 3.56
CA GLY A 72 13.70 -15.43 2.92
C GLY A 72 14.96 -15.19 3.75
N TYR A 73 15.15 -13.97 4.25
CA TYR A 73 16.36 -13.63 5.01
C TYR A 73 16.28 -13.98 6.51
N ALA A 74 15.15 -13.72 7.15
CA ALA A 74 15.03 -13.93 8.59
C ALA A 74 14.42 -15.30 8.96
N GLY A 75 13.85 -16.03 8.00
CA GLY A 75 13.15 -17.28 8.26
C GLY A 75 11.88 -17.11 9.12
N LEU A 76 11.36 -15.88 9.20
CA LEU A 76 10.22 -15.52 10.03
C LEU A 76 9.01 -15.20 9.18
N LEU A 77 7.96 -16.00 9.26
CA LEU A 77 6.70 -15.71 8.62
C LEU A 77 5.93 -14.65 9.44
N SER A 78 5.88 -13.42 8.93
CA SER A 78 5.09 -12.35 9.53
C SER A 78 3.75 -12.19 8.82
N LEU A 79 2.65 -12.34 9.55
CA LEU A 79 1.30 -12.09 9.05
C LEU A 79 0.82 -10.66 9.33
N GLY A 80 1.74 -9.78 9.75
CA GLY A 80 1.48 -8.40 10.13
C GLY A 80 1.69 -7.36 9.04
N HIS A 81 2.24 -7.72 7.87
CA HIS A 81 2.59 -6.77 6.81
C HIS A 81 1.41 -5.93 6.32
N GLY A 82 0.21 -6.52 6.29
CA GLY A 82 -1.02 -5.81 5.93
C GLY A 82 -1.33 -4.63 6.86
N LEU A 83 -1.06 -4.76 8.17
CA LEU A 83 -1.26 -3.68 9.13
C LEU A 83 -0.31 -2.51 8.86
N PHE A 84 0.98 -2.76 8.67
CA PHE A 84 1.96 -1.71 8.40
C PHE A 84 1.64 -0.98 7.10
N PHE A 85 1.23 -1.71 6.06
CA PHE A 85 0.75 -1.13 4.81
C PHE A 85 -0.51 -0.27 5.02
N ALA A 86 -1.49 -0.76 5.77
CA ALA A 86 -2.72 -0.03 6.08
C ALA A 86 -2.45 1.26 6.86
N LEU A 87 -1.54 1.24 7.85
CA LEU A 87 -1.15 2.43 8.62
C LEU A 87 -0.59 3.53 7.71
N GLY A 88 0.30 3.18 6.77
CA GLY A 88 0.79 4.13 5.77
C GLY A 88 -0.34 4.66 4.88
N GLY A 89 -1.26 3.78 4.46
CA GLY A 89 -2.45 4.15 3.70
C GLY A 89 -3.37 5.12 4.46
N TYR A 90 -3.61 4.88 5.75
CA TYR A 90 -4.41 5.78 6.59
C TYR A 90 -3.72 7.14 6.78
N ALA A 91 -2.40 7.19 6.98
CA ALA A 91 -1.66 8.43 7.09
C ALA A 91 -1.79 9.30 5.83
N MET A 92 -1.66 8.69 4.64
CA MET A 92 -1.90 9.39 3.37
C MET A 92 -3.39 9.70 3.19
N GLY A 93 -4.29 8.82 3.59
CA GLY A 93 -5.73 9.00 3.53
C GLY A 93 -6.20 10.21 4.33
N MET A 94 -5.62 10.47 5.52
CA MET A 94 -5.90 11.67 6.32
C MET A 94 -5.58 12.96 5.52
N TYR A 95 -4.44 13.00 4.83
CA TYR A 95 -4.09 14.12 3.96
C TYR A 95 -5.15 14.30 2.84
N LEU A 96 -5.49 13.23 2.13
CA LEU A 96 -6.47 13.29 1.04
C LEU A 96 -7.87 13.71 1.52
N MET A 97 -8.29 13.25 2.69
CA MET A 97 -9.54 13.69 3.31
C MET A 97 -9.52 15.19 3.67
N ARG A 98 -8.40 15.69 4.20
CA ARG A 98 -8.21 17.12 4.49
C ARG A 98 -8.23 17.96 3.22
N GLN A 99 -7.61 17.50 2.12
CA GLN A 99 -7.66 18.17 0.82
C GLN A 99 -9.10 18.24 0.27
N SER A 100 -9.92 17.25 0.52
CA SER A 100 -11.33 17.22 0.09
C SER A 100 -12.24 18.07 0.98
N ALA A 101 -11.91 18.20 2.28
CA ALA A 101 -12.71 18.95 3.27
C ALA A 101 -12.33 20.45 3.32
N GLY A 102 -11.17 20.84 2.81
CA GLY A 102 -10.65 22.22 2.95
C GLY A 102 -10.43 22.60 4.43
N ASP A 103 -10.97 23.74 4.84
CA ASP A 103 -10.87 24.20 6.24
C ASP A 103 -11.88 23.54 7.20
N GLY A 104 -12.82 22.75 6.65
CA GLY A 104 -13.85 22.04 7.41
C GLY A 104 -13.38 20.67 7.95
N LEU A 105 -14.33 20.00 8.59
CA LEU A 105 -14.18 18.60 9.02
C LEU A 105 -14.41 17.65 7.83
N PRO A 106 -13.70 16.52 7.76
CA PRO A 106 -14.02 15.45 6.84
C PRO A 106 -15.51 15.04 6.91
N ALA A 107 -16.13 14.74 5.78
CA ALA A 107 -17.56 14.47 5.70
C ALA A 107 -18.04 13.37 6.66
N PHE A 108 -17.24 12.31 6.85
CA PHE A 108 -17.60 11.24 7.77
C PHE A 108 -17.57 11.69 9.24
N MET A 109 -16.71 12.63 9.64
CA MET A 109 -16.68 13.20 11.00
C MET A 109 -17.91 14.05 11.25
N SER A 110 -18.30 14.89 10.27
CA SER A 110 -19.52 15.69 10.35
C SER A 110 -20.76 14.79 10.45
N PHE A 111 -20.79 13.68 9.71
CA PHE A 111 -21.86 12.68 9.81
C PHE A 111 -21.93 12.02 11.19
N LEU A 112 -20.79 11.79 11.84
CA LEU A 112 -20.70 11.24 13.20
C LEU A 112 -20.86 12.31 14.30
N ALA A 113 -21.30 13.53 13.96
CA ALA A 113 -21.51 14.66 14.86
C ALA A 113 -20.23 15.07 15.65
N TRP A 114 -19.05 14.94 15.03
CA TRP A 114 -17.82 15.48 15.59
C TRP A 114 -17.82 17.00 15.41
N ASN A 115 -17.44 17.73 16.46
CA ASN A 115 -17.37 19.18 16.43
C ASN A 115 -15.96 19.72 16.14
N GLU A 116 -14.95 18.93 16.44
CA GLU A 116 -13.55 19.32 16.32
C GLU A 116 -12.69 18.21 15.71
N LEU A 117 -11.57 18.63 15.14
CA LEU A 117 -10.60 17.71 14.57
C LEU A 117 -9.77 17.08 15.68
N PRO A 118 -9.61 15.75 15.76
CA PRO A 118 -8.75 15.11 16.74
C PRO A 118 -7.30 15.58 16.62
N TRP A 119 -6.57 15.62 17.73
CA TRP A 119 -5.19 16.11 17.79
C TRP A 119 -4.23 15.39 16.84
N TYR A 120 -4.43 14.09 16.60
CA TYR A 120 -3.59 13.29 15.70
C TYR A 120 -3.86 13.58 14.21
N TRP A 121 -4.88 14.38 13.88
CA TRP A 121 -5.12 14.90 12.55
C TRP A 121 -4.41 16.23 12.27
N TYR A 122 -3.87 16.87 13.30
CA TYR A 122 -3.19 18.15 13.10
C TYR A 122 -1.97 18.00 12.22
N GLY A 123 -1.76 18.97 11.33
CA GLY A 123 -0.67 18.96 10.34
C GLY A 123 -0.91 18.07 9.12
N THR A 124 -1.92 17.19 9.11
CA THR A 124 -2.18 16.29 7.96
C THR A 124 -2.69 17.02 6.71
N SER A 125 -2.92 18.33 6.76
CA SER A 125 -3.15 19.18 5.58
C SER A 125 -1.88 19.39 4.74
N SER A 126 -0.70 19.23 5.34
CA SER A 126 0.59 19.30 4.65
C SER A 126 0.96 17.96 4.05
N PHE A 127 1.26 17.94 2.74
CA PHE A 127 1.71 16.74 2.03
C PHE A 127 3.02 16.18 2.61
N LEU A 128 3.97 17.07 2.92
CA LEU A 128 5.26 16.65 3.46
C LEU A 128 5.12 15.97 4.82
N TRP A 129 4.26 16.52 5.69
CA TRP A 129 3.96 15.92 6.98
C TRP A 129 3.27 14.56 6.83
N ALA A 130 2.31 14.44 5.92
CA ALA A 130 1.66 13.18 5.62
C ALA A 130 2.67 12.12 5.14
N MET A 131 3.60 12.49 4.23
CA MET A 131 4.67 11.60 3.77
C MET A 131 5.59 11.15 4.91
N CYS A 132 5.92 12.04 5.85
CA CYS A 132 6.64 11.65 7.06
C CYS A 132 5.83 10.63 7.89
N LEU A 133 4.53 10.85 8.08
CA LEU A 133 3.66 9.94 8.83
C LEU A 133 3.51 8.57 8.15
N VAL A 134 3.46 8.52 6.82
CA VAL A 134 3.42 7.26 6.03
C VAL A 134 4.59 6.34 6.39
N VAL A 135 5.75 6.90 6.71
CA VAL A 135 6.95 6.13 7.08
C VAL A 135 7.06 5.97 8.59
N LEU A 136 6.86 7.06 9.35
CA LEU A 136 7.08 7.07 10.81
C LEU A 136 6.07 6.20 11.56
N VAL A 137 4.79 6.28 11.23
CA VAL A 137 3.75 5.55 11.98
C VAL A 137 3.93 4.04 11.89
N PRO A 138 3.99 3.42 10.69
CA PRO A 138 4.28 2.00 10.60
C PRO A 138 5.70 1.66 11.06
N GLY A 139 6.68 2.54 10.84
CA GLY A 139 8.07 2.33 11.25
C GLY A 139 8.23 2.26 12.77
N VAL A 140 7.61 3.19 13.52
CA VAL A 140 7.63 3.17 14.98
C VAL A 140 6.92 1.94 15.52
N LEU A 141 5.76 1.58 14.98
CA LEU A 141 5.05 0.38 15.40
C LEU A 141 5.89 -0.88 15.12
N ALA A 142 6.49 -0.97 13.94
CA ALA A 142 7.36 -2.10 13.58
C ALA A 142 8.59 -2.19 14.49
N PHE A 143 9.20 -1.05 14.81
CA PHE A 143 10.34 -0.99 15.72
C PHE A 143 9.96 -1.44 17.15
N VAL A 144 8.89 -0.89 17.70
CA VAL A 144 8.42 -1.22 19.06
C VAL A 144 8.03 -2.69 19.15
N PHE A 145 7.21 -3.16 18.22
CA PHE A 145 6.78 -4.55 18.19
C PHE A 145 7.97 -5.50 17.98
N GLY A 146 8.83 -5.21 17.01
CA GLY A 146 10.03 -6.00 16.73
C GLY A 146 10.99 -6.05 17.90
N PHE A 147 11.25 -4.91 18.55
CA PHE A 147 12.10 -4.83 19.72
C PHE A 147 11.64 -5.79 20.84
N PHE A 148 10.35 -5.76 21.19
CA PHE A 148 9.82 -6.66 22.22
C PHE A 148 9.79 -8.12 21.80
N ALA A 149 9.39 -8.41 20.56
CA ALA A 149 9.34 -9.75 20.03
C ALA A 149 10.72 -10.42 20.00
N PHE A 150 11.73 -9.73 19.50
CA PHE A 150 13.09 -10.27 19.42
C PHE A 150 13.79 -10.31 20.77
N ARG A 151 13.57 -9.34 21.64
CA ARG A 151 14.07 -9.35 23.01
C ARG A 151 13.52 -10.53 23.82
N SER A 152 12.25 -10.88 23.58
CA SER A 152 11.59 -12.05 24.21
C SER A 152 11.98 -13.37 23.53
N ARG A 153 12.90 -13.38 22.56
CA ARG A 153 13.36 -14.56 21.82
C ARG A 153 12.23 -15.36 21.16
N ILE A 154 11.14 -14.68 20.78
CA ILE A 154 10.01 -15.31 20.11
C ILE A 154 10.42 -15.69 18.70
N LYS A 155 10.21 -16.95 18.31
CA LYS A 155 10.61 -17.51 17.03
C LYS A 155 9.51 -18.38 16.41
N GLY A 156 9.63 -18.62 15.09
CA GLY A 156 8.79 -19.56 14.35
C GLY A 156 7.30 -19.21 14.43
N VAL A 157 6.47 -20.20 14.66
CA VAL A 157 5.01 -20.10 14.64
C VAL A 157 4.46 -19.06 15.64
N TYR A 158 5.09 -18.93 16.81
CA TYR A 158 4.66 -17.94 17.80
C TYR A 158 4.77 -16.51 17.31
N PHE A 159 5.81 -16.19 16.51
CA PHE A 159 5.94 -14.90 15.88
C PHE A 159 4.81 -14.64 14.87
N SER A 160 4.45 -15.65 14.07
CA SER A 160 3.34 -15.54 13.11
C SER A 160 2.00 -15.27 13.82
N ILE A 161 1.72 -15.99 14.92
CA ILE A 161 0.49 -15.81 15.71
C ILE A 161 0.45 -14.39 16.32
N MET A 162 1.56 -13.92 16.87
CA MET A 162 1.62 -12.57 17.45
C MET A 162 1.40 -11.46 16.41
N THR A 163 2.01 -11.59 15.23
CA THR A 163 1.81 -10.62 14.15
C THR A 163 0.38 -10.66 13.61
N GLN A 164 -0.24 -11.83 13.56
CA GLN A 164 -1.66 -11.96 13.21
C GLN A 164 -2.57 -11.31 14.27
N ALA A 165 -2.29 -11.53 15.55
CA ALA A 165 -3.05 -10.91 16.63
C ALA A 165 -2.92 -9.37 16.61
N LEU A 166 -1.71 -8.85 16.34
CA LEU A 166 -1.48 -7.42 16.16
C LEU A 166 -2.29 -6.84 14.99
N THR A 167 -2.33 -7.55 13.87
CA THR A 167 -3.14 -7.15 12.70
C THR A 167 -4.62 -7.11 13.04
N PHE A 168 -5.12 -8.12 13.74
CA PHE A 168 -6.52 -8.17 14.16
C PHE A 168 -6.89 -7.06 15.15
N ALA A 169 -6.01 -6.78 16.11
CA ALA A 169 -6.18 -5.66 17.03
C ALA A 169 -6.21 -4.31 16.31
N GLY A 170 -5.31 -4.10 15.34
CA GLY A 170 -5.31 -2.91 14.48
C GLY A 170 -6.60 -2.77 13.67
N MET A 171 -7.07 -3.87 13.06
CA MET A 171 -8.33 -3.88 12.32
C MET A 171 -9.51 -3.46 13.23
N LEU A 172 -9.62 -4.01 14.42
CA LEU A 172 -10.67 -3.66 15.36
C LEU A 172 -10.61 -2.18 15.77
N LEU A 173 -9.41 -1.62 15.95
CA LEU A 173 -9.21 -0.21 16.25
C LEU A 173 -9.71 0.67 15.10
N PHE A 174 -9.38 0.36 13.86
CA PHE A 174 -9.79 1.15 12.70
C PHE A 174 -11.27 1.02 12.38
N PHE A 175 -11.91 -0.10 12.72
CA PHE A 175 -13.34 -0.31 12.48
C PHE A 175 -14.25 0.43 13.46
N ARG A 176 -13.70 0.97 14.55
CA ARG A 176 -14.48 1.77 15.48
C ARG A 176 -14.71 3.18 14.93
N ASN A 177 -15.96 3.63 14.95
CA ASN A 177 -16.33 4.98 14.51
C ASN A 177 -15.74 6.08 15.40
N GLU A 178 -15.57 5.77 16.68
CA GLU A 178 -15.05 6.72 17.70
C GLU A 178 -13.56 7.00 17.54
N THR A 179 -12.85 6.25 16.73
CA THR A 179 -11.39 6.41 16.52
C THR A 179 -11.05 7.41 15.44
N GLY A 180 -12.02 8.01 14.74
CA GLY A 180 -11.78 9.02 13.71
C GLY A 180 -11.08 8.51 12.46
N PHE A 181 -11.16 7.20 12.15
CA PHE A 181 -10.59 6.58 10.95
C PHE A 181 -11.66 6.10 9.95
N GLY A 182 -12.89 6.63 10.05
CA GLY A 182 -13.98 6.31 9.11
C GLY A 182 -14.70 4.99 9.41
N GLY A 183 -14.32 4.27 10.46
CA GLY A 183 -14.97 3.05 10.90
C GLY A 183 -14.99 1.96 9.82
N ASN A 184 -16.09 1.21 9.74
CA ASN A 184 -16.24 0.11 8.77
C ASN A 184 -16.20 0.55 7.30
N ASN A 185 -16.55 1.81 7.00
CA ASN A 185 -16.52 2.36 5.64
C ASN A 185 -15.14 2.85 5.23
N GLY A 186 -14.24 3.11 6.18
CA GLY A 186 -12.93 3.69 5.95
C GLY A 186 -13.00 5.11 5.38
N PHE A 187 -11.92 5.55 4.76
CA PHE A 187 -11.86 6.84 4.06
C PHE A 187 -12.31 6.68 2.62
N THR A 188 -13.21 7.55 2.18
CA THR A 188 -13.80 7.53 0.84
C THR A 188 -13.84 8.95 0.25
N ASP A 189 -14.19 9.06 -1.03
CA ASP A 189 -14.42 10.34 -1.72
C ASP A 189 -13.17 11.25 -1.79
N PHE A 190 -12.04 10.66 -2.12
CA PHE A 190 -10.82 11.42 -2.39
C PHE A 190 -10.95 12.19 -3.71
N LYS A 191 -10.77 13.51 -3.67
CA LYS A 191 -10.97 14.40 -4.83
C LYS A 191 -9.67 14.87 -5.44
N THR A 192 -8.74 15.35 -4.61
CA THR A 192 -7.52 16.00 -5.05
C THR A 192 -6.29 15.52 -4.31
N ILE A 193 -5.15 15.56 -4.99
CA ILE A 193 -3.81 15.36 -4.44
C ILE A 193 -2.90 16.48 -4.96
N LEU A 194 -2.24 17.22 -4.08
CA LEU A 194 -1.39 18.37 -4.44
C LEU A 194 -2.10 19.41 -5.37
N GLY A 195 -3.41 19.58 -5.19
CA GLY A 195 -4.22 20.46 -6.03
C GLY A 195 -4.69 19.83 -7.36
N PHE A 196 -4.19 18.65 -7.75
CA PHE A 196 -4.61 17.97 -8.97
C PHE A 196 -5.76 17.01 -8.69
N SER A 197 -6.74 16.97 -9.60
CA SER A 197 -7.85 16.00 -9.49
C SER A 197 -7.34 14.58 -9.67
N ILE A 198 -7.71 13.68 -8.73
CA ILE A 198 -7.38 12.24 -8.81
C ILE A 198 -8.08 11.58 -10.00
N SER A 199 -9.19 12.16 -10.48
CA SER A 199 -9.91 11.66 -11.64
C SER A 199 -9.24 12.01 -12.97
N ALA A 200 -8.31 12.97 -12.99
CA ALA A 200 -7.62 13.38 -14.21
C ALA A 200 -6.71 12.23 -14.75
N PRO A 201 -6.75 11.97 -16.08
CA PRO A 201 -5.94 10.90 -16.68
C PRO A 201 -4.44 11.05 -16.40
N ALA A 202 -3.92 12.29 -16.47
CA ALA A 202 -2.51 12.58 -16.18
C ALA A 202 -2.12 12.25 -14.74
N THR A 203 -2.98 12.60 -13.76
CA THR A 203 -2.74 12.30 -12.34
C THR A 203 -2.74 10.78 -12.09
N ARG A 204 -3.68 10.05 -12.70
CA ARG A 204 -3.71 8.58 -12.60
C ARG A 204 -2.47 7.95 -13.21
N ALA A 205 -2.03 8.44 -14.38
CA ALA A 205 -0.83 7.97 -15.05
C ALA A 205 0.42 8.20 -14.18
N THR A 206 0.57 9.38 -13.58
CA THR A 206 1.72 9.69 -12.69
C THR A 206 1.73 8.85 -11.42
N LEU A 207 0.59 8.65 -10.77
CA LEU A 207 0.48 7.79 -9.59
C LEU A 207 0.80 6.32 -9.92
N PHE A 208 0.34 5.85 -11.07
CA PHE A 208 0.65 4.51 -11.55
C PHE A 208 2.16 4.35 -11.81
N LEU A 209 2.80 5.31 -12.51
CA LEU A 209 4.25 5.29 -12.75
C LEU A 209 5.05 5.35 -11.44
N ALA A 210 4.62 6.13 -10.46
CA ALA A 210 5.24 6.15 -9.14
C ALA A 210 5.18 4.77 -8.46
N THR A 211 4.05 4.05 -8.58
CA THR A 211 3.90 2.69 -8.05
C THR A 211 4.82 1.70 -8.76
N VAL A 212 4.94 1.79 -10.11
CA VAL A 212 5.86 0.96 -10.89
C VAL A 212 7.31 1.24 -10.49
N ALA A 213 7.68 2.51 -10.31
CA ALA A 213 9.02 2.90 -9.88
C ALA A 213 9.37 2.37 -8.48
N LEU A 214 8.41 2.42 -7.54
CA LEU A 214 8.56 1.85 -6.20
C LEU A 214 8.74 0.33 -6.25
N LEU A 215 7.94 -0.37 -7.08
CA LEU A 215 8.09 -1.81 -7.25
C LEU A 215 9.45 -2.17 -7.88
N ALA A 216 9.86 -1.45 -8.92
CA ALA A 216 11.17 -1.68 -9.54
C ALA A 216 12.31 -1.41 -8.57
N GLY A 217 12.23 -0.34 -7.78
CA GLY A 217 13.20 -0.03 -6.72
C GLY A 217 13.25 -1.11 -5.64
N SER A 218 12.10 -1.62 -5.20
CA SER A 218 12.05 -2.68 -4.19
C SER A 218 12.60 -4.02 -4.72
N LEU A 219 12.36 -4.33 -6.00
CA LEU A 219 12.96 -5.51 -6.67
C LEU A 219 14.48 -5.39 -6.86
N TYR A 220 14.99 -4.16 -7.04
CA TYR A 220 16.42 -3.92 -7.17
C TYR A 220 17.16 -4.04 -5.83
N LEU A 221 16.50 -3.68 -4.73
CA LEU A 221 17.08 -3.71 -3.38
C LEU A 221 16.97 -5.09 -2.70
N GLY A 222 16.06 -5.97 -3.15
CA GLY A 222 15.83 -7.32 -2.60
C GLY A 222 16.53 -8.41 -3.37
#